data_64728a7eb2e0e4bf790eafadc8580a0c
#
_entry.id   64728a7eb2e0e4bf790eafadc8580a0c
#
_cell.length_a   1.000
_cell.length_b   1.000
_cell.length_c   1.000
_cell.angle_alpha   90.00
_cell.angle_beta   90.00
_cell.angle_gamma   90.00
#
_symmetry.space_group_name_H-M   'P 1'
#
loop_
_entity.id
_entity.type
_entity.pdbx_description
1 polymer ?
#
loop_
_entity_poly.entity_id
_entity_poly.type
_entity_poly.pdbx_seq_one_letter_code
_entity_poly.pdbx_strand_id
1 'polypeptide(L)'
;MRVSTTARLVLAGQAPGTRVNATGIPYNDPSGDRLRAWMNVSRETFYDESRIAIVPMGFCFPGLNAQKADLPPRRECRQLWHDGLFDLLPQLTCIVAIGRYAQDYHFARLGRPLPKSATLAEIVGDWKSHARLTPRIIALPHPSWRNNGWIKGNPWFEEKVLPRLRAEVAEAIAWKAIA
;
A
#
# COMPACT_ATOMS: atom_id res chain seq x y z
N MET A 1 -2.77 11.34 -5.17
CA MET A 1 -1.54 10.63 -5.60
C MET A 1 -0.34 11.51 -5.29
N ARG A 2 0.78 10.91 -4.89
CA ARG A 2 2.08 11.58 -4.69
C ARG A 2 3.15 10.68 -5.26
N VAL A 3 4.03 11.17 -6.11
CA VAL A 3 5.01 10.33 -6.81
C VAL A 3 6.20 11.16 -7.30
N SER A 4 7.40 10.58 -7.19
CA SER A 4 8.62 11.03 -7.84
C SER A 4 9.29 9.83 -8.51
N THR A 5 10.00 10.05 -9.60
CA THR A 5 10.74 9.00 -10.32
C THR A 5 11.87 8.38 -9.49
N THR A 6 12.28 9.05 -8.42
CA THR A 6 13.30 8.57 -7.48
C THR A 6 12.75 7.68 -6.37
N ALA A 7 11.41 7.58 -6.24
CA ALA A 7 10.79 6.77 -5.20
C ALA A 7 11.14 5.29 -5.33
N ARG A 8 11.54 4.68 -4.23
CA ARG A 8 11.88 3.26 -4.16
C ARG A 8 10.83 2.42 -3.44
N LEU A 9 9.90 3.07 -2.74
CA LEU A 9 8.78 2.46 -2.05
C LEU A 9 7.48 3.00 -2.61
N VAL A 10 6.52 2.13 -2.91
CA VAL A 10 5.15 2.51 -3.26
C VAL A 10 4.19 2.06 -2.18
N LEU A 11 3.34 2.97 -1.70
CA LEU A 11 2.15 2.66 -0.91
C LEU A 11 0.95 2.59 -1.85
N ALA A 12 0.41 1.40 -2.04
CA ALA A 12 -0.74 1.15 -2.88
C ALA A 12 -1.96 0.81 -2.01
N GLY A 13 -2.94 1.70 -1.98
CA GLY A 13 -4.23 1.51 -1.29
C GLY A 13 -5.39 1.42 -2.26
N GLN A 14 -6.62 1.44 -1.74
CA GLN A 14 -7.83 1.33 -2.55
C GLN A 14 -8.09 2.61 -3.37
N ALA A 15 -8.42 3.70 -2.71
CA ALA A 15 -8.76 5.01 -3.29
C ALA A 15 -8.80 6.06 -2.16
N PRO A 16 -8.83 7.36 -2.49
CA PRO A 16 -9.09 8.41 -1.50
C PRO A 16 -10.44 8.19 -0.80
N GLY A 17 -10.45 8.20 0.52
CA GLY A 17 -11.66 8.25 1.32
C GLY A 17 -12.21 9.68 1.45
N THR A 18 -13.35 9.86 2.13
CA THR A 18 -14.03 11.16 2.31
C THR A 18 -13.09 12.25 2.84
N ARG A 19 -12.29 11.94 3.86
CA ARG A 19 -11.37 12.92 4.47
C ARG A 19 -10.22 13.29 3.53
N VAL A 20 -9.68 12.32 2.80
CA VAL A 20 -8.65 12.57 1.78
C VAL A 20 -9.20 13.41 0.64
N ASN A 21 -10.44 13.15 0.22
CA ASN A 21 -11.12 13.95 -0.80
C ASN A 21 -11.29 15.41 -0.37
N ALA A 22 -11.62 15.65 0.90
CA ALA A 22 -11.79 17.00 1.45
C ALA A 22 -10.48 17.75 1.63
N THR A 23 -9.39 17.06 1.98
CA THR A 23 -8.10 17.70 2.33
C THR A 23 -7.05 17.64 1.23
N GLY A 24 -7.22 16.78 0.23
CA GLY A 24 -6.21 16.50 -0.80
C GLY A 24 -4.98 15.73 -0.30
N ILE A 25 -4.92 15.38 0.99
CA ILE A 25 -3.74 14.75 1.60
C ILE A 25 -4.01 13.26 1.83
N PRO A 26 -3.32 12.35 1.13
CA PRO A 26 -3.48 10.91 1.32
C PRO A 26 -3.14 10.50 2.76
N TYR A 27 -3.88 9.54 3.31
CA TYR A 27 -3.66 9.02 4.66
C TYR A 27 -3.62 10.10 5.78
N ASN A 28 -4.36 11.19 5.60
CA ASN A 28 -4.51 12.25 6.62
C ASN A 28 -5.67 11.94 7.58
N ASP A 29 -5.63 10.76 8.18
CA ASP A 29 -6.66 10.21 9.05
C ASP A 29 -6.04 9.21 10.06
N PRO A 30 -6.81 8.66 11.02
CA PRO A 30 -6.30 7.67 11.98
C PRO A 30 -5.71 6.41 11.31
N SER A 31 -6.17 6.04 10.11
CA SER A 31 -5.59 4.92 9.36
C SER A 31 -4.17 5.26 8.90
N GLY A 32 -3.94 6.50 8.50
CA GLY A 32 -2.61 6.97 8.15
C GLY A 32 -1.66 7.06 9.35
N ASP A 33 -2.15 7.46 10.52
CA ASP A 33 -1.35 7.46 11.75
C ASP A 33 -0.89 6.04 12.08
N ARG A 34 -1.81 5.08 12.01
CA ARG A 34 -1.49 3.65 12.22
C ARG A 34 -0.51 3.12 11.18
N LEU A 35 -0.69 3.47 9.90
CA LEU A 35 0.22 3.02 8.84
C LEU A 35 1.64 3.54 9.07
N ARG A 36 1.81 4.81 9.43
CA ARG A 36 3.12 5.37 9.80
C ARG A 36 3.76 4.65 10.98
N ALA A 37 2.96 4.33 12.02
CA ALA A 37 3.43 3.55 13.16
C ALA A 37 3.87 2.13 12.77
N TRP A 38 3.11 1.46 11.89
CA TRP A 38 3.49 0.14 11.37
C TRP A 38 4.80 0.20 10.59
N MET A 39 4.98 1.21 9.75
CA MET A 39 6.18 1.44 8.94
C MET A 39 7.36 1.98 9.75
N ASN A 40 7.13 2.47 10.96
CA ASN A 40 8.11 3.17 11.81
C ASN A 40 8.75 4.37 11.10
N VAL A 41 7.94 5.24 10.50
CA VAL A 41 8.39 6.46 9.82
C VAL A 41 7.71 7.71 10.39
N SER A 42 8.42 8.84 10.35
CA SER A 42 7.86 10.14 10.68
C SER A 42 6.86 10.60 9.62
N ARG A 43 6.06 11.61 9.96
CA ARG A 43 5.12 12.22 9.01
C ARG A 43 5.86 12.86 7.82
N GLU A 44 6.99 13.51 8.04
CA GLU A 44 7.83 14.13 7.02
C GLU A 44 8.35 13.08 6.05
N THR A 45 8.94 12.01 6.56
CA THR A 45 9.43 10.88 5.74
C THR A 45 8.30 10.21 4.95
N PHE A 46 7.12 10.04 5.56
CA PHE A 46 5.97 9.42 4.90
C PHE A 46 5.50 10.20 3.67
N TYR A 47 5.61 11.52 3.70
CA TYR A 47 5.21 12.41 2.60
C TYR A 47 6.37 12.90 1.74
N ASP A 48 7.57 12.40 1.95
CA ASP A 48 8.72 12.65 1.06
C ASP A 48 8.57 11.83 -0.22
N GLU A 49 8.06 12.46 -1.27
CA GLU A 49 7.77 11.82 -2.56
C GLU A 49 9.02 11.24 -3.22
N SER A 50 10.20 11.77 -2.90
CA SER A 50 11.46 11.27 -3.42
C SER A 50 11.80 9.86 -2.91
N ARG A 51 11.20 9.44 -1.81
CA ARG A 51 11.42 8.16 -1.13
C ARG A 51 10.21 7.24 -1.20
N ILE A 52 9.02 7.81 -0.94
CA ILE A 52 7.77 7.07 -0.80
C ILE A 52 6.73 7.64 -1.75
N ALA A 53 6.38 6.87 -2.76
CA ALA A 53 5.25 7.19 -3.63
C ALA A 53 3.94 6.67 -3.03
N ILE A 54 2.85 7.43 -3.15
CA ILE A 54 1.51 7.02 -2.75
C ILE A 54 0.64 6.94 -4.00
N VAL A 55 0.39 5.71 -4.44
CA VAL A 55 -0.31 5.39 -5.70
C VAL A 55 -1.48 4.46 -5.40
N PRO A 56 -2.67 4.99 -5.08
CA PRO A 56 -3.87 4.18 -4.83
C PRO A 56 -4.42 3.60 -6.12
N MET A 57 -5.22 2.52 -6.04
CA MET A 57 -5.86 1.89 -7.21
C MET A 57 -6.86 2.79 -7.91
N GLY A 58 -7.51 3.70 -7.21
CA GLY A 58 -8.33 4.78 -7.76
C GLY A 58 -7.79 6.14 -7.34
N PHE A 59 -7.75 7.11 -8.24
CA PHE A 59 -7.20 8.44 -7.95
C PHE A 59 -8.24 9.42 -7.40
N CYS A 60 -9.51 9.09 -7.57
CA CYS A 60 -10.65 9.88 -7.09
C CYS A 60 -11.40 9.15 -5.98
N PHE A 61 -12.06 9.90 -5.12
CA PHE A 61 -13.01 9.34 -4.16
C PHE A 61 -14.18 8.68 -4.92
N PRO A 62 -14.42 7.37 -4.73
CA PRO A 62 -15.40 6.62 -5.51
C PRO A 62 -16.85 6.87 -5.04
N GLY A 63 -17.04 7.52 -3.91
CA GLY A 63 -18.32 7.68 -3.23
C GLY A 63 -18.56 6.62 -2.15
N LEU A 64 -19.75 6.70 -1.52
CA LEU A 64 -20.16 5.78 -0.46
C LEU A 64 -21.37 4.95 -0.93
N ASN A 65 -21.47 3.72 -0.44
CA ASN A 65 -22.69 2.92 -0.57
C ASN A 65 -23.75 3.31 0.48
N ALA A 66 -24.91 2.65 0.45
CA ALA A 66 -26.00 2.89 1.39
C ALA A 66 -25.60 2.65 2.88
N GLN A 67 -24.60 1.82 3.13
CA GLN A 67 -24.04 1.53 4.46
C GLN A 67 -22.89 2.47 4.84
N LYS A 68 -22.68 3.58 4.11
CA LYS A 68 -21.60 4.55 4.31
C LYS A 68 -20.19 3.95 4.24
N ALA A 69 -20.03 2.86 3.52
CA ALA A 69 -18.72 2.29 3.20
C ALA A 69 -18.25 2.79 1.83
N ASP A 70 -16.93 2.94 1.67
CA ASP A 70 -16.34 3.37 0.41
C ASP A 70 -16.67 2.37 -0.71
N LEU A 71 -17.08 2.90 -1.85
CA LEU A 71 -17.28 2.12 -3.07
C LEU A 71 -15.93 1.56 -3.59
N PRO A 72 -15.96 0.52 -4.43
CA PRO A 72 -14.77 0.03 -5.12
C PRO A 72 -14.03 1.14 -5.89
N PRO A 73 -12.71 1.06 -6.01
CA PRO A 73 -11.96 2.01 -6.83
C PRO A 73 -12.37 1.88 -8.30
N ARG A 74 -12.41 3.01 -9.00
CA ARG A 74 -12.73 3.02 -10.43
C ARG A 74 -11.65 2.27 -11.21
N ARG A 75 -12.08 1.28 -12.00
CA ARG A 75 -11.17 0.40 -12.76
C ARG A 75 -10.38 1.16 -13.83
N GLU A 76 -10.98 2.19 -14.40
CA GLU A 76 -10.41 3.03 -15.45
C GLU A 76 -9.09 3.66 -15.01
N CYS A 77 -8.97 4.07 -13.73
CA CYS A 77 -7.73 4.67 -13.24
C CYS A 77 -6.53 3.72 -13.42
N ARG A 78 -6.67 2.47 -13.01
CA ARG A 78 -5.56 1.51 -13.14
C ARG A 78 -5.32 1.08 -14.59
N GLN A 79 -6.37 0.97 -15.40
CA GLN A 79 -6.25 0.54 -16.80
C GLN A 79 -5.56 1.60 -17.67
N LEU A 80 -5.81 2.88 -17.39
CA LEU A 80 -5.28 3.97 -18.21
C LEU A 80 -3.91 4.48 -17.72
N TRP A 81 -3.62 4.38 -16.43
CA TRP A 81 -2.51 5.14 -15.85
C TRP A 81 -1.45 4.30 -15.13
N HIS A 82 -1.82 3.15 -14.52
CA HIS A 82 -0.90 2.48 -13.61
C HIS A 82 0.32 1.90 -14.30
N ASP A 83 0.16 1.24 -15.45
CA ASP A 83 1.29 0.62 -16.14
C ASP A 83 2.32 1.69 -16.53
N GLY A 84 1.90 2.75 -17.23
CA GLY A 84 2.80 3.85 -17.60
C GLY A 84 3.40 4.57 -16.38
N LEU A 85 2.65 4.69 -15.28
CA LEU A 85 3.16 5.29 -14.05
C LEU A 85 4.24 4.42 -13.40
N PHE A 86 4.04 3.10 -13.35
CA PHE A 86 5.04 2.18 -12.80
C PHE A 86 6.29 2.06 -13.66
N ASP A 87 6.18 2.25 -14.98
CA ASP A 87 7.33 2.32 -15.90
C ASP A 87 8.21 3.55 -15.62
N LEU A 88 7.63 4.61 -15.04
CA LEU A 88 8.36 5.81 -14.60
C LEU A 88 9.02 5.67 -13.21
N LEU A 89 8.97 4.49 -12.60
CA LEU A 89 9.58 4.20 -11.30
C LEU A 89 10.72 3.16 -11.42
N PRO A 90 11.81 3.46 -12.13
CA PRO A 90 12.87 2.49 -12.41
C PRO A 90 13.63 2.02 -11.16
N GLN A 91 13.53 2.79 -10.06
CA GLN A 91 14.22 2.50 -8.82
C GLN A 91 13.34 1.77 -7.80
N LEU A 92 12.11 1.42 -8.16
CA LEU A 92 11.16 0.77 -7.27
C LEU A 92 11.66 -0.59 -6.79
N THR A 93 11.83 -0.73 -5.47
CA THR A 93 12.30 -1.98 -4.84
C THR A 93 11.22 -2.67 -4.01
N CYS A 94 10.22 -1.92 -3.51
CA CYS A 94 9.21 -2.46 -2.64
C CYS A 94 7.83 -1.82 -2.87
N ILE A 95 6.80 -2.64 -2.84
CA ILE A 95 5.39 -2.22 -2.90
C ILE A 95 4.69 -2.68 -1.61
N VAL A 96 4.14 -1.75 -0.87
CA VAL A 96 3.24 -2.03 0.26
C VAL A 96 1.81 -2.04 -0.26
N ALA A 97 1.27 -3.24 -0.49
CA ALA A 97 -0.07 -3.44 -1.04
C ALA A 97 -1.13 -3.54 0.09
N ILE A 98 -1.93 -2.49 0.26
CA ILE A 98 -2.85 -2.30 1.38
C ILE A 98 -4.28 -2.63 0.95
N GLY A 99 -4.80 -3.75 1.45
CA GLY A 99 -6.14 -4.25 1.16
C GLY A 99 -6.25 -4.94 -0.20
N ARG A 100 -7.36 -5.66 -0.39
CA ARG A 100 -7.54 -6.63 -1.47
C ARG A 100 -7.35 -6.04 -2.88
N TYR A 101 -7.86 -4.86 -3.17
CA TYR A 101 -7.76 -4.26 -4.52
C TYR A 101 -6.32 -4.00 -4.95
N ALA A 102 -5.49 -3.49 -4.05
CA ALA A 102 -4.08 -3.27 -4.31
C ALA A 102 -3.31 -4.60 -4.41
N GLN A 103 -3.62 -5.54 -3.54
CA GLN A 103 -3.03 -6.88 -3.55
C GLN A 103 -3.33 -7.59 -4.88
N ASP A 104 -4.59 -7.69 -5.28
CA ASP A 104 -4.98 -8.35 -6.54
C ASP A 104 -4.26 -7.76 -7.76
N TYR A 105 -4.16 -6.44 -7.83
CA TYR A 105 -3.50 -5.78 -8.96
C TYR A 105 -1.99 -6.05 -8.98
N HIS A 106 -1.30 -5.79 -7.87
CA HIS A 106 0.15 -5.85 -7.85
C HIS A 106 0.69 -7.27 -7.94
N PHE A 107 0.02 -8.24 -7.33
CA PHE A 107 0.39 -9.65 -7.51
C PHE A 107 0.16 -10.13 -8.95
N ALA A 108 -0.96 -9.78 -9.55
CA ALA A 108 -1.25 -10.12 -10.95
C ALA A 108 -0.23 -9.49 -11.91
N ARG A 109 0.14 -8.22 -11.70
CA ARG A 109 1.15 -7.50 -12.48
C ARG A 109 2.52 -8.18 -12.44
N LEU A 110 2.87 -8.83 -11.34
CA LEU A 110 4.12 -9.60 -11.19
C LEU A 110 3.98 -11.07 -11.58
N GLY A 111 2.93 -11.45 -12.31
CA GLY A 111 2.72 -12.83 -12.77
C GLY A 111 2.33 -13.83 -11.67
N ARG A 112 1.86 -13.34 -10.51
CA ARG A 112 1.46 -14.14 -9.35
C ARG A 112 0.02 -13.84 -8.92
N PRO A 113 -0.99 -13.99 -9.79
CA PRO A 113 -2.37 -13.65 -9.45
C PRO A 113 -2.84 -14.40 -8.20
N LEU A 114 -3.47 -13.69 -7.29
CA LEU A 114 -4.01 -14.28 -6.07
C LEU A 114 -5.28 -15.08 -6.39
N PRO A 115 -5.47 -16.26 -5.77
CA PRO A 115 -6.73 -17.00 -5.86
C PRO A 115 -7.89 -16.12 -5.37
N LYS A 116 -9.05 -16.23 -6.03
CA LYS A 116 -10.26 -15.50 -5.61
C LYS A 116 -10.70 -15.86 -4.19
N SER A 117 -10.48 -17.14 -3.81
CA SER A 117 -10.79 -17.70 -2.49
C SER A 117 -9.77 -17.33 -1.41
N ALA A 118 -8.59 -16.79 -1.77
CA ALA A 118 -7.54 -16.48 -0.79
C ALA A 118 -8.04 -15.47 0.24
N THR A 119 -7.93 -15.85 1.49
CA THR A 119 -8.27 -15.01 2.65
C THR A 119 -7.18 -13.97 2.92
N LEU A 120 -7.53 -12.94 3.67
CA LEU A 120 -6.56 -11.92 4.09
C LEU A 120 -5.39 -12.55 4.89
N ALA A 121 -5.70 -13.54 5.75
CA ALA A 121 -4.68 -14.21 6.55
C ALA A 121 -3.69 -15.00 5.69
N GLU A 122 -4.16 -15.73 4.69
CA GLU A 122 -3.30 -16.44 3.74
C GLU A 122 -2.41 -15.49 2.95
N ILE A 123 -2.99 -14.40 2.40
CA ILE A 123 -2.23 -13.43 1.62
C ILE A 123 -1.16 -12.75 2.49
N VAL A 124 -1.52 -12.22 3.65
CA VAL A 124 -0.57 -11.54 4.52
C VAL A 124 0.44 -12.51 5.14
N GLY A 125 0.01 -13.73 5.44
CA GLY A 125 0.84 -14.79 6.04
C GLY A 125 1.94 -15.31 5.12
N ASP A 126 1.76 -15.27 3.81
CA ASP A 126 2.76 -15.72 2.81
C ASP A 126 3.85 -14.65 2.52
N TRP A 127 4.10 -13.76 3.45
CA TRP A 127 5.06 -12.65 3.30
C TRP A 127 6.47 -13.09 2.89
N LYS A 128 6.90 -14.32 3.24
CA LYS A 128 8.22 -14.86 2.86
C LYS A 128 8.32 -15.12 1.34
N SER A 129 7.26 -15.60 0.74
CA SER A 129 7.16 -15.79 -0.71
C SER A 129 7.12 -14.45 -1.43
N HIS A 130 6.34 -13.52 -0.91
CA HIS A 130 6.21 -12.16 -1.46
C HIS A 130 7.51 -11.36 -1.44
N ALA A 131 8.35 -11.59 -0.45
CA ALA A 131 9.68 -10.95 -0.33
C ALA A 131 10.68 -11.41 -1.40
N ARG A 132 10.37 -12.45 -2.18
CA ARG A 132 11.21 -12.95 -3.29
C ARG A 132 10.83 -12.34 -4.65
N LEU A 133 9.78 -11.54 -4.70
CA LEU A 133 9.35 -10.85 -5.91
C LEU A 133 10.26 -9.64 -6.23
N THR A 134 10.23 -9.17 -7.46
CA THR A 134 10.95 -7.97 -7.90
C THR A 134 9.98 -7.09 -8.68
N PRO A 135 9.58 -5.91 -8.17
CA PRO A 135 9.83 -5.43 -6.80
C PRO A 135 9.20 -6.33 -5.73
N ARG A 136 9.74 -6.32 -4.49
CA ARG A 136 9.16 -7.05 -3.35
C ARG A 136 7.76 -6.53 -3.04
N ILE A 137 6.86 -7.42 -2.62
CA ILE A 137 5.52 -7.02 -2.15
C ILE A 137 5.39 -7.31 -0.66
N ILE A 138 4.85 -6.34 0.09
CA ILE A 138 4.37 -6.54 1.45
C ILE A 138 2.87 -6.30 1.45
N ALA A 139 2.11 -7.36 1.60
CA ALA A 139 0.66 -7.30 1.71
C ALA A 139 0.27 -6.94 3.15
N LEU A 140 -0.59 -5.94 3.30
CA LEU A 140 -1.10 -5.50 4.60
C LEU A 140 -2.63 -5.51 4.62
N PRO A 141 -3.25 -5.77 5.80
CA PRO A 141 -4.65 -5.40 6.02
C PRO A 141 -4.77 -3.88 5.92
N HIS A 142 -5.99 -3.38 5.62
CA HIS A 142 -6.21 -1.94 5.71
C HIS A 142 -6.03 -1.47 7.17
N PRO A 143 -5.30 -0.39 7.43
CA PRO A 143 -4.96 0.06 8.80
C PRO A 143 -6.13 0.71 9.55
N SER A 144 -7.37 0.55 9.10
CA SER A 144 -8.55 1.07 9.79
C SER A 144 -8.90 0.23 11.04
N TRP A 145 -9.67 0.81 11.92
CA TRP A 145 -10.18 0.16 13.12
C TRP A 145 -11.01 -1.10 12.83
N ARG A 146 -11.62 -1.20 11.64
CA ARG A 146 -12.40 -2.37 11.21
C ARG A 146 -11.59 -3.66 11.22
N ASN A 147 -10.27 -3.58 11.08
CA ASN A 147 -9.37 -4.74 11.12
C ASN A 147 -8.78 -5.03 12.51
N ASN A 148 -9.23 -4.34 13.59
CA ASN A 148 -8.73 -4.62 14.93
C ASN A 148 -9.00 -6.06 15.37
N GLY A 149 -10.19 -6.60 15.06
CA GLY A 149 -10.53 -8.00 15.35
C GLY A 149 -9.62 -8.98 14.62
N TRP A 150 -9.35 -8.70 13.33
CA TRP A 150 -8.44 -9.52 12.53
C TRP A 150 -7.01 -9.47 13.09
N ILE A 151 -6.49 -8.29 13.42
CA ILE A 151 -5.15 -8.11 14.00
C ILE A 151 -5.03 -8.88 15.31
N LYS A 152 -6.02 -8.74 16.21
CA LYS A 152 -6.06 -9.45 17.48
C LYS A 152 -6.09 -10.98 17.30
N GLY A 153 -6.79 -11.47 16.28
CA GLY A 153 -6.85 -12.90 15.95
C GLY A 153 -5.61 -13.44 15.24
N ASN A 154 -4.68 -12.55 14.82
CA ASN A 154 -3.48 -12.92 14.04
C ASN A 154 -2.23 -12.24 14.65
N PRO A 155 -1.81 -12.58 15.88
CA PRO A 155 -0.70 -11.90 16.56
C PRO A 155 0.63 -11.99 15.78
N TRP A 156 0.82 -13.03 14.97
CA TRP A 156 1.96 -13.18 14.06
C TRP A 156 2.11 -12.02 13.07
N PHE A 157 1.05 -11.26 12.81
CA PHE A 157 1.12 -10.05 11.97
C PHE A 157 2.06 -9.01 12.61
N GLU A 158 1.84 -8.70 13.89
CA GLU A 158 2.67 -7.74 14.61
C GLU A 158 4.07 -8.30 14.91
N GLU A 159 4.17 -9.59 15.22
CA GLU A 159 5.42 -10.24 15.59
C GLU A 159 6.37 -10.52 14.41
N LYS A 160 5.83 -10.78 13.21
CA LYS A 160 6.63 -11.26 12.06
C LYS A 160 6.53 -10.33 10.85
N VAL A 161 5.32 -9.87 10.50
CA VAL A 161 5.12 -9.06 9.29
C VAL A 161 5.55 -7.61 9.51
N LEU A 162 5.20 -6.99 10.64
CA LEU A 162 5.60 -5.61 10.90
C LEU A 162 7.12 -5.42 11.03
N PRO A 163 7.90 -6.28 11.70
CA PRO A 163 9.36 -6.18 11.66
C PRO A 163 9.92 -6.28 10.24
N ARG A 164 9.37 -7.14 9.40
CA ARG A 164 9.78 -7.24 7.99
C ARG A 164 9.42 -5.97 7.23
N LEU A 165 8.20 -5.45 7.39
CA LEU A 165 7.79 -4.17 6.80
C LEU A 165 8.77 -3.06 7.15
N ARG A 166 9.12 -2.91 8.42
CA ARG A 166 10.05 -1.88 8.90
C ARG A 166 11.43 -2.02 8.29
N ALA A 167 11.92 -3.24 8.15
CA ALA A 167 13.22 -3.50 7.52
C ALA A 167 13.22 -3.10 6.03
N GLU A 168 12.18 -3.49 5.28
CA GLU A 168 12.04 -3.12 3.87
C GLU A 168 11.87 -1.61 3.67
N VAL A 169 11.08 -0.98 4.52
CA VAL A 169 10.92 0.48 4.50
C VAL A 169 12.24 1.17 4.78
N ALA A 170 12.96 0.77 5.84
CA ALA A 170 14.25 1.35 6.20
C ALA A 170 15.27 1.21 5.06
N GLU A 171 15.35 0.04 4.41
CA GLU A 171 16.23 -0.19 3.27
C GLU A 171 15.87 0.73 2.08
N ALA A 172 14.58 0.84 1.76
CA ALA A 172 14.14 1.64 0.63
C ALA A 172 14.39 3.15 0.83
N ILE A 173 14.17 3.66 2.05
CA ILE A 173 14.29 5.11 2.33
C ILE A 173 15.70 5.55 2.72
N ALA A 174 16.59 4.66 3.16
CA ALA A 174 17.97 4.98 3.52
C ALA A 174 18.82 5.35 2.30
N TRP A 175 18.41 4.93 1.10
CA TRP A 175 19.14 5.22 -0.12
C TRP A 175 19.08 6.70 -0.47
N LYS A 176 20.24 7.35 -0.56
CA LYS A 176 20.37 8.70 -1.09
C LYS A 176 20.66 8.59 -2.59
N ALA A 177 19.89 9.26 -3.43
CA ALA A 177 20.24 9.42 -4.83
C ALA A 177 21.68 9.96 -4.90
N ILE A 178 22.54 9.27 -5.63
CA ILE A 178 23.84 9.83 -5.99
C ILE A 178 23.51 11.00 -6.94
N ALA A 179 23.86 12.22 -6.51
CA ALA A 179 23.64 13.42 -7.27
C ALA A 179 24.50 13.41 -8.54
#